data_e155f7c70d0a4954d681a718338f117e
#
_entry.id   e155f7c70d0a4954d681a718338f117e
#
_cell.length_a   1.000
_cell.length_b   1.000
_cell.length_c   1.000
_cell.angle_alpha   90.00
_cell.angle_beta   90.00
_cell.angle_gamma   90.00
#
_symmetry.space_group_name_H-M   'P 1'
#
loop_
_entity.id
_entity.type
_entity.pdbx_description
1 polymer ?
#
loop_
_entity_poly.entity_id
_entity_poly.type
_entity_poly.pdbx_seq_one_letter_code
_entity_poly.pdbx_strand_id
1 'polypeptide(L)'
;IPPKKGRKHILRIIRELLDFTPQSKSTDIGQAIEYLTQAIKRRCTAFLLSDFIDRKDYRTALTVANRKHDVVAIQVFDRRMADLPDVGLMKVCDAETGHEQYIDTSSRKVRKAHHDWWKNRQNLLQDTFTKSNVDSVSIRTDQDYVSSLMTLFAKRN
;
A
#
# COMPACT_ATOMS: atom_id res chain seq x y z
N ILE A 1 -10.97 -1.10 -16.48
CA ILE A 1 -11.95 -0.12 -16.99
C ILE A 1 -11.23 0.70 -18.06
N PRO A 2 -11.77 0.81 -19.30
CA PRO A 2 -11.13 1.60 -20.35
C PRO A 2 -11.16 3.09 -20.01
N PRO A 3 -10.12 3.86 -20.41
CA PRO A 3 -10.01 5.28 -20.05
C PRO A 3 -11.11 6.12 -20.74
N LYS A 4 -11.78 6.93 -19.95
CA LYS A 4 -12.76 7.93 -20.40
C LYS A 4 -12.65 9.18 -19.54
N LYS A 5 -13.16 10.30 -20.02
CA LYS A 5 -13.20 11.57 -19.29
C LYS A 5 -14.59 11.82 -18.67
N GLY A 6 -14.62 12.67 -17.65
CA GLY A 6 -15.84 13.22 -17.07
C GLY A 6 -16.29 12.57 -15.75
N ARG A 7 -17.10 13.33 -15.01
CA ARG A 7 -17.56 12.97 -13.65
C ARG A 7 -18.25 11.62 -13.58
N LYS A 8 -19.08 11.27 -14.57
CA LYS A 8 -19.81 9.99 -14.62
C LYS A 8 -18.84 8.80 -14.67
N HIS A 9 -17.71 8.94 -15.38
CA HIS A 9 -16.70 7.89 -15.46
C HIS A 9 -15.96 7.71 -14.15
N ILE A 10 -15.61 8.80 -13.46
CA ILE A 10 -14.97 8.74 -12.14
C ILE A 10 -15.89 8.06 -11.13
N LEU A 11 -17.18 8.42 -11.09
CA LEU A 11 -18.16 7.78 -10.22
C LEU A 11 -18.33 6.28 -10.52
N ARG A 12 -18.24 5.88 -11.79
CA ARG A 12 -18.24 4.47 -12.17
C ARG A 12 -17.02 3.74 -11.61
N ILE A 13 -15.82 4.32 -11.72
CA ILE A 13 -14.58 3.73 -11.17
C ILE A 13 -14.72 3.54 -9.65
N ILE A 14 -15.20 4.57 -8.94
CA ILE A 14 -15.41 4.49 -7.49
C ILE A 14 -16.39 3.37 -7.14
N ARG A 15 -17.52 3.28 -7.86
CA ARG A 15 -18.51 2.22 -7.63
C ARG A 15 -17.90 0.84 -7.85
N GLU A 16 -17.20 0.62 -8.98
CA GLU A 16 -16.59 -0.67 -9.27
C GLU A 16 -15.53 -1.06 -8.24
N LEU A 17 -14.79 -0.09 -7.69
CA LEU A 17 -13.84 -0.35 -6.59
C LEU A 17 -14.54 -0.75 -5.29
N LEU A 18 -15.69 -0.13 -4.97
CA LEU A 18 -16.45 -0.44 -3.76
C LEU A 18 -17.22 -1.78 -3.87
N ASP A 19 -17.72 -2.09 -5.06
CA ASP A 19 -18.51 -3.30 -5.31
C ASP A 19 -17.62 -4.52 -5.61
N PHE A 20 -16.31 -4.31 -5.84
CA PHE A 20 -15.39 -5.38 -6.22
C PHE A 20 -15.17 -6.36 -5.07
N THR A 21 -15.52 -7.61 -5.31
CA THR A 21 -15.23 -8.70 -4.37
C THR A 21 -14.06 -9.53 -4.93
N PRO A 22 -12.89 -9.54 -4.26
CA PRO A 22 -11.74 -10.29 -4.74
C PRO A 22 -12.00 -11.80 -4.66
N GLN A 23 -11.54 -12.55 -5.66
CA GLN A 23 -11.60 -14.01 -5.68
C GLN A 23 -10.60 -14.65 -4.71
N SER A 24 -9.51 -13.97 -4.41
CA SER A 24 -8.50 -14.36 -3.43
C SER A 24 -8.36 -13.27 -2.37
N LYS A 25 -8.13 -13.69 -1.12
CA LYS A 25 -7.85 -12.78 -0.01
C LYS A 25 -6.36 -12.47 0.15
N SER A 26 -5.50 -13.22 -0.56
CA SER A 26 -4.05 -13.02 -0.46
C SER A 26 -3.60 -11.84 -1.34
N THR A 27 -2.65 -11.09 -0.83
CA THR A 27 -1.99 -10.01 -1.56
C THR A 27 -0.84 -10.56 -2.41
N ASP A 28 -0.76 -10.13 -3.68
CA ASP A 28 0.36 -10.39 -4.58
C ASP A 28 0.67 -9.14 -5.41
N ILE A 29 1.49 -8.28 -4.84
CA ILE A 29 1.90 -7.00 -5.45
C ILE A 29 2.75 -7.27 -6.70
N GLY A 30 3.62 -8.29 -6.62
CA GLY A 30 4.47 -8.69 -7.75
C GLY A 30 3.66 -9.04 -8.99
N GLN A 31 2.66 -9.90 -8.84
CA GLN A 31 1.76 -10.30 -9.92
C GLN A 31 0.99 -9.12 -10.52
N ALA A 32 0.50 -8.20 -9.69
CA ALA A 32 -0.20 -7.00 -10.17
C ALA A 32 0.72 -6.09 -11.01
N ILE A 33 1.98 -5.92 -10.58
CA ILE A 33 2.99 -5.13 -11.31
C ILE A 33 3.39 -5.82 -12.62
N GLU A 34 3.57 -7.13 -12.61
CA GLU A 34 3.87 -7.91 -13.81
C GLU A 34 2.72 -7.82 -14.82
N TYR A 35 1.47 -7.94 -14.35
CA TYR A 35 0.29 -7.75 -15.20
C TYR A 35 0.27 -6.36 -15.84
N LEU A 36 0.50 -5.29 -15.07
CA LEU A 36 0.63 -3.93 -15.60
C LEU A 36 1.66 -3.87 -16.72
N THR A 37 2.85 -4.43 -16.47
CA THR A 37 3.97 -4.41 -17.41
C THR A 37 3.67 -5.19 -18.70
N GLN A 38 2.92 -6.29 -18.60
CA GLN A 38 2.51 -7.10 -19.74
C GLN A 38 1.34 -6.48 -20.52
N ALA A 39 0.33 -5.99 -19.82
CA ALA A 39 -0.91 -5.48 -20.44
C ALA A 39 -0.71 -4.11 -21.10
N ILE A 40 0.07 -3.22 -20.48
CA ILE A 40 0.29 -1.86 -20.99
C ILE A 40 1.59 -1.80 -21.78
N LYS A 41 1.47 -1.67 -23.11
CA LYS A 41 2.64 -1.64 -24.02
C LYS A 41 3.30 -0.26 -24.11
N ARG A 42 2.52 0.81 -24.00
CA ARG A 42 3.03 2.19 -24.06
C ARG A 42 3.44 2.66 -22.66
N ARG A 43 4.48 3.50 -22.63
CA ARG A 43 4.89 4.15 -21.36
C ARG A 43 3.72 4.97 -20.79
N CYS A 44 3.45 4.79 -19.51
CA CYS A 44 2.43 5.55 -18.78
C CYS A 44 2.94 5.85 -17.37
N THR A 45 2.28 6.77 -16.68
CA THR A 45 2.42 6.93 -15.23
C THR A 45 1.46 5.97 -14.54
N ALA A 46 2.00 5.13 -13.66
CA ALA A 46 1.25 4.12 -12.92
C ALA A 46 1.29 4.40 -11.42
N PHE A 47 0.13 4.57 -10.80
CA PHE A 47 0.00 4.74 -9.36
C PHE A 47 -0.33 3.41 -8.71
N LEU A 48 0.54 2.96 -7.81
CA LEU A 48 0.32 1.78 -6.99
C LEU A 48 -0.17 2.22 -5.61
N LEU A 49 -1.44 1.94 -5.31
CA LEU A 49 -2.06 2.25 -4.01
C LEU A 49 -2.21 0.95 -3.21
N SER A 50 -1.50 0.85 -2.08
CA SER A 50 -1.51 -0.33 -1.23
C SER A 50 -1.00 0.01 0.17
N ASP A 51 -1.20 -0.86 1.15
CA ASP A 51 -0.47 -0.86 2.42
C ASP A 51 0.94 -1.48 2.26
N PHE A 52 1.21 -2.09 1.10
CA PHE A 52 2.45 -2.79 0.76
C PHE A 52 2.80 -3.93 1.73
N ILE A 53 1.79 -4.54 2.35
CA ILE A 53 1.95 -5.73 3.19
C ILE A 53 1.83 -6.96 2.28
N ASP A 54 2.97 -7.48 1.85
CA ASP A 54 3.09 -8.69 1.06
C ASP A 54 4.16 -9.59 1.67
N ARG A 55 3.98 -10.90 1.56
CA ARG A 55 4.95 -11.92 2.00
C ARG A 55 5.98 -12.22 0.91
N LYS A 56 5.67 -11.87 -0.33
CA LYS A 56 6.54 -12.08 -1.48
C LYS A 56 7.42 -10.86 -1.73
N ASP A 57 8.61 -11.11 -2.26
CA ASP A 57 9.48 -10.02 -2.75
C ASP A 57 9.02 -9.56 -4.14
N TYR A 58 8.59 -8.32 -4.24
CA TYR A 58 8.15 -7.67 -5.48
C TYR A 58 9.15 -6.65 -6.03
N ARG A 59 10.34 -6.51 -5.44
CA ARG A 59 11.34 -5.50 -5.80
C ARG A 59 11.79 -5.64 -7.27
N THR A 60 12.01 -6.86 -7.74
CA THR A 60 12.42 -7.11 -9.14
C THR A 60 11.31 -6.67 -10.10
N ALA A 61 10.07 -7.06 -9.84
CA ALA A 61 8.92 -6.65 -10.66
C ALA A 61 8.77 -5.13 -10.67
N LEU A 62 8.92 -4.48 -9.52
CA LEU A 62 8.86 -3.03 -9.37
C LEU A 62 9.97 -2.31 -10.16
N THR A 63 11.19 -2.82 -10.11
CA THR A 63 12.32 -2.28 -10.87
C THR A 63 12.09 -2.40 -12.39
N VAL A 64 11.59 -3.54 -12.86
CA VAL A 64 11.25 -3.75 -14.28
C VAL A 64 10.13 -2.82 -14.72
N ALA A 65 9.08 -2.71 -13.92
CA ALA A 65 7.97 -1.82 -14.20
C ALA A 65 8.39 -0.35 -14.29
N ASN A 66 9.25 0.10 -13.37
CA ASN A 66 9.71 1.50 -13.35
C ASN A 66 10.64 1.85 -14.51
N ARG A 67 11.34 0.86 -15.08
CA ARG A 67 12.11 1.05 -16.33
C ARG A 67 11.20 1.25 -17.54
N LYS A 68 10.04 0.58 -17.56
CA LYS A 68 9.09 0.64 -18.68
C LYS A 68 8.08 1.77 -18.55
N HIS A 69 7.63 2.05 -17.35
CA HIS A 69 6.64 3.05 -16.99
C HIS A 69 7.23 4.07 -16.02
N ASP A 70 6.45 5.03 -15.62
CA ASP A 70 6.74 5.95 -14.54
C ASP A 70 5.90 5.53 -13.33
N VAL A 71 6.51 4.74 -12.42
CA VAL A 71 5.77 4.14 -11.29
C VAL A 71 5.86 5.03 -10.06
N VAL A 72 4.72 5.26 -9.44
CA VAL A 72 4.58 6.02 -8.19
C VAL A 72 3.89 5.15 -7.15
N ALA A 73 4.53 4.95 -6.02
CA ALA A 73 3.98 4.18 -4.91
C ALA A 73 3.30 5.10 -3.89
N ILE A 74 2.04 4.82 -3.59
CA ILE A 74 1.26 5.52 -2.56
C ILE A 74 0.89 4.50 -1.49
N GLN A 75 1.64 4.53 -0.39
CA GLN A 75 1.29 3.71 0.76
C GLN A 75 0.12 4.34 1.52
N VAL A 76 -0.92 3.55 1.78
CA VAL A 76 -2.05 3.95 2.63
C VAL A 76 -2.12 3.02 3.82
N PHE A 77 -2.09 3.58 5.03
CA PHE A 77 -2.10 2.77 6.25
C PHE A 77 -2.88 3.44 7.38
N ASP A 78 -3.43 2.63 8.28
CA ASP A 78 -4.09 3.09 9.50
C ASP A 78 -3.07 3.32 10.63
N ARG A 79 -3.33 4.32 11.49
CA ARG A 79 -2.47 4.59 12.65
C ARG A 79 -2.28 3.37 13.54
N ARG A 80 -3.31 2.53 13.67
CA ARG A 80 -3.27 1.34 14.53
C ARG A 80 -2.37 0.23 13.99
N MET A 81 -2.03 0.27 12.71
CA MET A 81 -0.99 -0.59 12.14
C MET A 81 0.41 -0.22 12.66
N ALA A 82 0.62 1.05 12.98
CA ALA A 82 1.88 1.53 13.53
C ALA A 82 1.93 1.38 15.06
N ASP A 83 0.83 1.74 15.74
CA ASP A 83 0.77 1.85 17.18
C ASP A 83 -0.46 1.15 17.75
N LEU A 84 -0.25 0.13 18.57
CA LEU A 84 -1.34 -0.51 19.31
C LEU A 84 -1.82 0.39 20.44
N PRO A 85 -3.14 0.58 20.61
CA PRO A 85 -3.71 1.30 21.73
C PRO A 85 -3.55 0.52 23.04
N ASP A 86 -3.51 1.23 24.17
CA ASP A 86 -3.53 0.62 25.50
C ASP A 86 -4.99 0.39 25.94
N VAL A 87 -5.53 -0.78 25.61
CA VAL A 87 -6.94 -1.14 25.85
C VAL A 87 -7.10 -2.50 26.53
N GLY A 88 -6.00 -3.05 27.07
CA GLY A 88 -6.02 -4.38 27.67
C GLY A 88 -5.98 -5.51 26.64
N LEU A 89 -6.72 -6.55 26.89
CA LEU A 89 -6.79 -7.71 26.02
C LEU A 89 -7.60 -7.39 24.76
N MET A 90 -6.95 -7.40 23.61
CA MET A 90 -7.53 -7.08 22.32
C MET A 90 -7.52 -8.30 21.40
N LYS A 91 -8.66 -8.59 20.77
CA LYS A 91 -8.76 -9.58 19.70
C LYS A 91 -8.31 -8.93 18.39
N VAL A 92 -7.34 -9.51 17.74
CA VAL A 92 -6.88 -9.14 16.41
C VAL A 92 -7.16 -10.27 15.43
N CYS A 93 -7.49 -9.89 14.19
CA CYS A 93 -7.76 -10.82 13.11
C CYS A 93 -6.86 -10.47 11.93
N ASP A 94 -6.15 -11.45 11.41
CA ASP A 94 -5.40 -11.34 10.15
C ASP A 94 -6.40 -11.26 8.99
N ALA A 95 -6.38 -10.16 8.24
CA ALA A 95 -7.34 -9.90 7.17
C ALA A 95 -7.25 -10.87 5.99
N GLU A 96 -6.07 -11.47 5.76
CA GLU A 96 -5.85 -12.40 4.66
C GLU A 96 -6.23 -13.83 5.04
N THR A 97 -5.78 -14.28 6.22
CA THR A 97 -5.96 -15.68 6.67
C THR A 97 -7.22 -15.88 7.50
N GLY A 98 -7.77 -14.82 8.07
CA GLY A 98 -8.86 -14.88 9.04
C GLY A 98 -8.41 -15.43 10.41
N HIS A 99 -7.10 -15.64 10.62
CA HIS A 99 -6.59 -16.11 11.90
C HIS A 99 -6.81 -15.08 12.99
N GLU A 100 -7.40 -15.52 14.09
CA GLU A 100 -7.71 -14.67 15.23
C GLU A 100 -6.76 -14.99 16.38
N GLN A 101 -6.28 -13.96 17.06
CA GLN A 101 -5.48 -14.11 18.27
C GLN A 101 -5.79 -12.99 19.26
N TYR A 102 -5.55 -13.26 20.54
CA TYR A 102 -5.65 -12.28 21.60
C TYR A 102 -4.28 -11.71 21.94
N ILE A 103 -4.17 -10.40 22.00
CA ILE A 103 -2.94 -9.68 22.34
C ILE A 103 -3.23 -8.81 23.56
N ASP A 104 -2.41 -8.94 24.60
CA ASP A 104 -2.48 -8.04 25.75
C ASP A 104 -1.77 -6.73 25.44
N THR A 105 -2.57 -5.73 25.09
CA THR A 105 -2.07 -4.39 24.76
C THR A 105 -1.82 -3.50 25.98
N SER A 106 -2.13 -3.93 27.21
CA SER A 106 -1.70 -3.24 28.43
C SER A 106 -0.19 -3.38 28.65
N SER A 107 0.42 -4.45 28.12
CA SER A 107 1.85 -4.68 28.19
C SER A 107 2.62 -3.70 27.32
N ARG A 108 3.41 -2.81 27.97
CA ARG A 108 4.32 -1.90 27.26
C ARG A 108 5.32 -2.62 26.37
N LYS A 109 5.76 -3.84 26.79
CA LYS A 109 6.68 -4.67 25.98
C LYS A 109 6.05 -5.10 24.67
N VAL A 110 4.77 -5.49 24.70
CA VAL A 110 4.01 -5.90 23.51
C VAL A 110 3.84 -4.72 22.56
N ARG A 111 3.39 -3.57 23.07
CA ARG A 111 3.23 -2.36 22.23
C ARG A 111 4.56 -1.91 21.63
N LYS A 112 5.66 -1.94 22.40
CA LYS A 112 6.99 -1.60 21.90
C LYS A 112 7.45 -2.57 20.80
N ALA A 113 7.27 -3.87 20.99
CA ALA A 113 7.66 -4.87 19.99
C ALA A 113 6.89 -4.68 18.66
N HIS A 114 5.60 -4.35 18.75
CA HIS A 114 4.79 -4.04 17.58
C HIS A 114 5.27 -2.76 16.87
N HIS A 115 5.54 -1.70 17.60
CA HIS A 115 6.07 -0.45 17.05
C HIS A 115 7.44 -0.67 16.37
N ASP A 116 8.34 -1.41 17.00
CA ASP A 116 9.67 -1.74 16.45
C ASP A 116 9.53 -2.59 15.17
N TRP A 117 8.61 -3.55 15.15
CA TRP A 117 8.28 -4.35 13.96
C TRP A 117 7.78 -3.44 12.81
N TRP A 118 6.84 -2.53 13.08
CA TRP A 118 6.33 -1.59 12.09
C TRP A 118 7.44 -0.70 11.54
N LYS A 119 8.25 -0.11 12.41
CA LYS A 119 9.39 0.73 12.01
C LYS A 119 10.37 0.00 11.10
N ASN A 120 10.73 -1.23 11.44
CA ASN A 120 11.61 -2.05 10.61
C ASN A 120 10.98 -2.33 9.23
N ARG A 121 9.68 -2.59 9.21
CA ARG A 121 8.95 -2.80 7.96
C ARG A 121 8.92 -1.53 7.09
N GLN A 122 8.71 -0.36 7.68
CA GLN A 122 8.75 0.91 6.95
C GLN A 122 10.13 1.19 6.35
N ASN A 123 11.19 0.91 7.11
CA ASN A 123 12.57 1.05 6.61
C ASN A 123 12.83 0.13 5.42
N LEU A 124 12.39 -1.13 5.50
CA LEU A 124 12.53 -2.10 4.41
C LEU A 124 11.74 -1.68 3.16
N LEU A 125 10.52 -1.17 3.35
CA LEU A 125 9.68 -0.67 2.27
C LEU A 125 10.33 0.54 1.58
N GLN A 126 10.80 1.51 2.35
CA GLN A 126 11.50 2.67 1.81
C GLN A 126 12.78 2.29 1.06
N ASP A 127 13.53 1.32 1.58
CA ASP A 127 14.72 0.76 0.91
C ASP A 127 14.33 0.09 -0.43
N THR A 128 13.21 -0.64 -0.46
CA THR A 128 12.69 -1.26 -1.67
C THR A 128 12.36 -0.22 -2.74
N PHE A 129 11.66 0.86 -2.39
CA PHE A 129 11.34 1.94 -3.31
C PHE A 129 12.59 2.66 -3.82
N THR A 130 13.51 2.99 -2.91
CA THR A 130 14.78 3.65 -3.26
C THR A 130 15.60 2.82 -4.21
N LYS A 131 15.78 1.52 -3.93
CA LYS A 131 16.54 0.59 -4.80
C LYS A 131 15.87 0.34 -6.15
N SER A 132 14.54 0.46 -6.22
CA SER A 132 13.78 0.35 -7.46
C SER A 132 13.64 1.68 -8.21
N ASN A 133 14.21 2.77 -7.66
CA ASN A 133 14.08 4.15 -8.18
C ASN A 133 12.63 4.58 -8.37
N VAL A 134 11.77 4.21 -7.42
CA VAL A 134 10.33 4.51 -7.43
C VAL A 134 10.04 5.63 -6.44
N ASP A 135 9.40 6.68 -6.91
CA ASP A 135 8.91 7.74 -6.04
C ASP A 135 7.78 7.24 -5.17
N SER A 136 7.81 7.60 -3.90
CA SER A 136 6.82 7.10 -2.95
C SER A 136 6.36 8.16 -1.96
N VAL A 137 5.15 7.99 -1.46
CA VAL A 137 4.59 8.73 -0.34
C VAL A 137 3.79 7.79 0.55
N SER A 138 3.90 8.00 1.85
CA SER A 138 3.10 7.27 2.85
C SER A 138 2.02 8.20 3.41
N ILE A 139 0.79 7.77 3.36
CA ILE A 139 -0.40 8.52 3.75
C ILE A 139 -1.14 7.73 4.83
N ARG A 140 -1.30 8.34 5.97
CA ARG A 140 -2.09 7.79 7.06
C ARG A 140 -3.56 8.15 6.86
N THR A 141 -4.48 7.21 7.08
CA THR A 141 -5.93 7.39 6.81
C THR A 141 -6.59 8.50 7.64
N ASP A 142 -5.99 8.90 8.76
CA ASP A 142 -6.47 9.97 9.64
C ASP A 142 -5.82 11.35 9.36
N GLN A 143 -5.03 11.47 8.26
CA GLN A 143 -4.35 12.70 7.87
C GLN A 143 -4.86 13.26 6.55
N ASP A 144 -4.59 14.54 6.31
CA ASP A 144 -4.84 15.17 5.01
C ASP A 144 -3.89 14.58 3.95
N TYR A 145 -4.48 13.86 3.00
CA TYR A 145 -3.75 13.26 1.88
C TYR A 145 -3.33 14.29 0.81
N VAL A 146 -4.02 15.45 0.73
CA VAL A 146 -3.79 16.44 -0.32
C VAL A 146 -2.39 17.05 -0.18
N SER A 147 -2.00 17.46 1.01
CA SER A 147 -0.68 18.05 1.26
C SER A 147 0.45 17.05 0.97
N SER A 148 0.26 15.77 1.33
CA SER A 148 1.21 14.70 1.06
C SER A 148 1.40 14.48 -0.44
N LEU A 149 0.32 14.44 -1.20
CA LEU A 149 0.35 14.30 -2.66
C LEU A 149 0.95 15.54 -3.33
N MET A 150 0.61 16.74 -2.90
CA MET A 150 1.21 17.97 -3.42
C MET A 150 2.73 18.00 -3.22
N THR A 151 3.22 17.57 -2.05
CA THR A 151 4.65 17.45 -1.78
C THR A 151 5.33 16.43 -2.69
N LEU A 152 4.68 15.28 -2.92
CA LEU A 152 5.17 14.26 -3.85
C LEU A 152 5.32 14.84 -5.27
N PHE A 153 4.28 15.47 -5.79
CA PHE A 153 4.29 16.02 -7.15
C PHE A 153 5.22 17.22 -7.31
N ALA A 154 5.38 18.05 -6.28
CA ALA A 154 6.34 19.16 -6.30
C ALA A 154 7.80 18.70 -6.43
N LYS A 155 8.14 17.53 -5.88
CA LYS A 155 9.49 16.93 -6.01
C LYS A 155 9.75 16.34 -7.41
N ARG A 156 8.71 16.13 -8.20
CA ARG A 156 8.79 15.50 -9.53
C ARG A 156 8.83 16.50 -10.69
N ASN A 157 8.60 17.76 -10.40
CA ASN A 157 8.76 18.86 -11.35
C ASN A 157 10.17 19.42 -11.30
#